data_90e588bc55a37a95b62db9a540219c98
#
_entry.id   90e588bc55a37a95b62db9a540219c98
#
_cell.length_a   1.000
_cell.length_b   1.000
_cell.length_c   1.000
_cell.angle_alpha   90.00
_cell.angle_beta   90.00
_cell.angle_gamma   90.00
#
_symmetry.space_group_name_H-M   'P 1'
#
loop_
_entity.id
_entity.type
_entity.pdbx_description
1 polymer ?
#
loop_
_entity_poly.entity_id
_entity_poly.type
_entity_poly.pdbx_seq_one_letter_code
_entity_poly.pdbx_strand_id
1 'polypeptide(L)'
;MCRSRAGFRVIILTAFTRDAPAETQAPAETQAASEAESESEAGAPAEEESAQAPADEKTFELKLAENQPKDNPISQGMQMFADLVEEKTNGTVKIEVYLDGMLGTENETIDQVHAGTLDLARINTSALSSTADEVGVFTLPYIFTSTEQKYKVLDGEIGQNIIKSLENYNMIGLEYWESGSRNFYTTEKPITCVADMKGMKIRVQESDIAIKMIEMLGAAATPMSYNEVYQGLQTGVIDGAENDFVSYYTSGHYEVAKYYTLDGHMAPPALLIMSKTVWDEMSENQQNAIREAAKEAAVWQRKAMDDYQEESRKLVEEKGCQIIEVDAKEFQDAVAPMYEDYPQYKEVIDQIRAVE
;
A
#
# COMPACT_ATOMS: atom_id res chain seq x y z
N MET A 1 3.07 2.34 -35.37
CA MET A 1 1.69 2.73 -35.77
C MET A 1 0.76 1.67 -35.22
N CYS A 2 0.22 1.88 -34.06
CA CYS A 2 -0.76 0.99 -33.46
C CYS A 2 -2.05 1.00 -34.31
N ARG A 3 -2.46 -0.17 -34.76
CA ARG A 3 -3.75 -0.30 -35.47
C ARG A 3 -4.84 -0.52 -34.43
N SER A 4 -5.62 0.53 -34.17
CA SER A 4 -6.85 0.46 -33.38
C SER A 4 -7.81 -0.60 -33.95
N ARG A 5 -8.11 -1.62 -33.14
CA ARG A 5 -9.28 -2.48 -33.28
C ARG A 5 -10.08 -2.44 -31.98
N ALA A 6 -10.72 -1.33 -31.72
CA ALA A 6 -11.78 -1.26 -30.74
C ALA A 6 -12.94 -0.46 -31.32
N GLY A 7 -14.03 -1.14 -31.61
CA GLY A 7 -15.28 -0.51 -32.03
C GLY A 7 -15.95 0.14 -30.83
N PHE A 8 -15.99 1.44 -30.81
CA PHE A 8 -16.73 2.23 -29.82
C PHE A 8 -18.22 1.90 -29.89
N ARG A 9 -18.77 1.32 -28.83
CA ARG A 9 -20.20 1.33 -28.54
C ARG A 9 -20.48 2.39 -27.48
N VAL A 10 -20.91 3.56 -27.91
CA VAL A 10 -21.51 4.58 -27.05
C VAL A 10 -22.91 4.09 -26.67
N ILE A 11 -23.14 3.77 -25.42
CA ILE A 11 -24.48 3.57 -24.86
C ILE A 11 -24.91 4.88 -24.22
N ILE A 12 -25.82 5.58 -24.89
CA ILE A 12 -26.50 6.76 -24.34
C ILE A 12 -27.63 6.23 -23.43
N LEU A 13 -27.47 6.37 -22.11
CA LEU A 13 -28.58 6.19 -21.18
C LEU A 13 -29.27 7.53 -20.95
N THR A 14 -30.50 7.63 -21.43
CA THR A 14 -31.39 8.76 -21.18
C THR A 14 -31.91 8.76 -19.74
N ALA A 15 -31.79 9.91 -19.10
CA ALA A 15 -32.33 10.19 -17.77
C ALA A 15 -33.85 10.13 -17.73
N PHE A 16 -34.42 9.47 -16.74
CA PHE A 16 -35.81 9.65 -16.31
C PHE A 16 -35.82 10.21 -14.89
N THR A 17 -36.26 11.44 -14.78
CA THR A 17 -36.66 12.10 -13.53
C THR A 17 -38.01 11.55 -13.05
N ARG A 18 -38.12 11.28 -11.74
CA ARG A 18 -39.41 11.37 -11.04
C ARG A 18 -39.24 11.57 -9.54
N ASP A 19 -39.74 12.69 -9.13
CA ASP A 19 -40.31 13.21 -7.89
C ASP A 19 -40.36 12.34 -6.61
N ALA A 20 -39.94 13.02 -5.53
CA ALA A 20 -40.32 12.69 -4.16
C ALA A 20 -41.77 13.14 -3.86
N PRO A 21 -42.43 12.58 -2.82
CA PRO A 21 -42.66 13.39 -1.65
C PRO A 21 -42.64 12.72 -0.25
N ALA A 22 -42.19 13.55 0.73
CA ALA A 22 -42.75 13.86 2.06
C ALA A 22 -43.00 12.77 3.12
N GLU A 23 -42.30 12.97 4.24
CA GLU A 23 -42.64 12.86 5.67
C GLU A 23 -43.91 12.10 6.11
N THR A 24 -43.77 11.27 7.14
CA THR A 24 -44.63 11.35 8.34
C THR A 24 -44.02 10.61 9.56
N GLN A 25 -44.22 11.24 10.70
CA GLN A 25 -43.85 11.05 12.09
C GLN A 25 -44.12 9.70 12.71
N ALA A 26 -43.34 9.44 13.77
CA ALA A 26 -43.60 8.44 14.82
C ALA A 26 -44.89 8.74 15.64
N PRO A 27 -45.39 7.77 16.41
CA PRO A 27 -45.30 7.95 17.86
C PRO A 27 -44.98 6.69 18.70
N ALA A 28 -44.76 7.00 19.97
CA ALA A 28 -44.21 6.24 21.06
C ALA A 28 -45.24 5.30 21.81
N GLU A 29 -44.60 4.50 22.70
CA GLU A 29 -45.15 3.92 23.96
C GLU A 29 -46.14 2.74 23.90
N THR A 30 -45.88 1.65 24.63
CA THR A 30 -46.22 1.46 26.04
C THR A 30 -45.81 0.05 26.55
N GLN A 31 -45.40 0.01 27.83
CA GLN A 31 -45.02 -1.08 28.70
C GLN A 31 -46.02 -2.22 28.82
N ALA A 32 -45.52 -3.43 29.18
CA ALA A 32 -45.98 -4.12 30.43
C ALA A 32 -45.21 -5.43 30.68
N ALA A 33 -44.90 -5.64 31.92
CA ALA A 33 -44.15 -6.74 32.53
C ALA A 33 -45.01 -8.05 32.64
N SER A 34 -44.28 -9.18 32.76
CA SER A 34 -44.68 -10.25 33.72
C SER A 34 -43.51 -11.18 34.03
N GLU A 35 -43.32 -11.38 35.30
CA GLU A 35 -42.35 -12.24 35.97
C GLU A 35 -42.68 -13.73 35.77
N ALA A 36 -41.64 -14.57 35.72
CA ALA A 36 -41.71 -15.94 36.27
C ALA A 36 -40.24 -16.41 36.55
N GLU A 37 -39.99 -16.65 37.83
CA GLU A 37 -38.78 -17.26 38.39
C GLU A 37 -38.66 -18.74 37.95
N SER A 38 -37.41 -19.19 37.72
CA SER A 38 -36.98 -20.52 38.18
C SER A 38 -35.48 -20.57 38.33
N GLU A 39 -35.05 -20.91 39.52
CA GLU A 39 -33.66 -21.17 39.93
C GLU A 39 -33.05 -22.35 39.19
N SER A 40 -31.75 -22.31 38.87
CA SER A 40 -30.79 -23.35 39.25
C SER A 40 -29.36 -23.09 38.76
N GLU A 41 -28.48 -23.17 39.70
CA GLU A 41 -27.08 -23.59 39.70
C GLU A 41 -25.99 -22.69 39.12
N ALA A 42 -25.18 -22.29 40.07
CA ALA A 42 -23.90 -21.62 39.95
C ALA A 42 -22.86 -22.41 39.14
N GLY A 43 -22.49 -21.87 37.99
CA GLY A 43 -21.18 -22.10 37.38
C GLY A 43 -20.34 -20.84 37.59
N ALA A 44 -19.21 -20.97 38.28
CA ALA A 44 -18.27 -19.88 38.51
C ALA A 44 -17.81 -19.30 37.14
N PRO A 45 -17.69 -17.96 36.99
CA PRO A 45 -17.02 -17.39 35.85
C PRO A 45 -15.54 -17.75 35.91
N ALA A 46 -15.00 -18.29 34.84
CA ALA A 46 -13.57 -18.30 34.63
C ALA A 46 -13.12 -16.84 34.64
N GLU A 47 -12.30 -16.47 35.60
CA GLU A 47 -11.58 -15.20 35.59
C GLU A 47 -10.71 -15.20 34.32
N GLU A 48 -11.04 -14.36 33.35
CA GLU A 48 -10.09 -13.91 32.35
C GLU A 48 -8.97 -13.24 33.11
N GLU A 49 -7.85 -13.92 33.19
CA GLU A 49 -6.60 -13.42 33.72
C GLU A 49 -6.16 -12.29 32.77
N SER A 50 -6.58 -11.05 33.04
CA SER A 50 -5.99 -9.88 32.41
C SER A 50 -4.52 -9.86 32.85
N ALA A 51 -3.63 -10.26 31.95
CA ALA A 51 -2.20 -10.19 32.16
C ALA A 51 -1.83 -8.71 32.42
N GLN A 52 -1.69 -8.35 33.71
CA GLN A 52 -1.14 -7.06 34.09
C GLN A 52 0.31 -7.02 33.60
N ALA A 53 0.67 -5.94 32.91
CA ALA A 53 2.07 -5.68 32.54
C ALA A 53 2.96 -5.81 33.76
N PRO A 54 4.19 -6.37 33.64
CA PRO A 54 5.16 -6.38 34.72
C PRO A 54 5.39 -4.93 35.22
N ALA A 55 5.35 -4.70 36.52
CA ALA A 55 5.37 -3.37 37.14
C ALA A 55 6.66 -2.53 36.86
N ASP A 56 7.63 -3.07 36.13
CA ASP A 56 8.95 -2.48 35.84
C ASP A 56 9.29 -2.42 34.34
N GLU A 57 8.30 -2.55 33.39
CA GLU A 57 8.61 -2.51 31.97
C GLU A 57 8.80 -1.06 31.48
N LYS A 58 9.89 -0.81 30.72
CA LYS A 58 10.18 0.52 30.14
C LYS A 58 9.03 0.94 29.21
N THR A 59 8.61 2.20 29.31
CA THR A 59 7.58 2.77 28.44
C THR A 59 8.22 3.47 27.24
N PHE A 60 7.50 3.41 26.08
CA PHE A 60 7.92 4.04 24.84
C PHE A 60 6.79 4.87 24.26
N GLU A 61 7.12 6.06 23.79
CA GLU A 61 6.28 6.91 22.94
C GLU A 61 6.98 7.03 21.59
N LEU A 62 6.45 6.37 20.55
CA LEU A 62 7.08 6.19 19.27
C LEU A 62 6.36 6.98 18.20
N LYS A 63 7.10 7.35 17.13
CA LYS A 63 6.56 8.03 15.95
C LYS A 63 6.63 7.11 14.75
N LEU A 64 5.52 7.03 14.01
CA LEU A 64 5.40 6.31 12.75
C LEU A 64 5.12 7.27 11.61
N ALA A 65 5.98 7.26 10.59
CA ALA A 65 5.80 8.05 9.37
C ALA A 65 5.01 7.26 8.32
N GLU A 66 4.04 7.94 7.70
CA GLU A 66 3.23 7.46 6.58
C GLU A 66 3.04 8.57 5.56
N ASN A 67 3.17 8.29 4.26
CA ASN A 67 3.05 9.29 3.19
C ASN A 67 1.66 9.35 2.54
N GLN A 68 0.77 8.41 2.83
CA GLN A 68 -0.59 8.37 2.29
C GLN A 68 -1.56 9.20 3.14
N PRO A 69 -2.64 9.72 2.53
CA PRO A 69 -3.68 10.45 3.25
C PRO A 69 -4.53 9.51 4.12
N LYS A 70 -5.25 10.12 5.06
CA LYS A 70 -6.06 9.41 6.07
C LYS A 70 -7.06 8.40 5.49
N ASP A 71 -7.63 8.70 4.31
CA ASP A 71 -8.67 7.86 3.71
C ASP A 71 -8.09 6.63 2.97
N ASN A 72 -6.77 6.54 2.85
CA ASN A 72 -6.12 5.37 2.27
C ASN A 72 -6.12 4.19 3.28
N PRO A 73 -6.48 2.96 2.86
CA PRO A 73 -6.46 1.79 3.72
C PRO A 73 -5.09 1.49 4.35
N ILE A 74 -3.99 1.91 3.72
CA ILE A 74 -2.65 1.80 4.32
C ILE A 74 -2.58 2.65 5.59
N SER A 75 -2.99 3.92 5.53
CA SER A 75 -2.98 4.84 6.68
C SER A 75 -3.91 4.38 7.79
N GLN A 76 -5.09 3.85 7.43
CA GLN A 76 -6.02 3.26 8.40
C GLN A 76 -5.42 2.02 9.08
N GLY A 77 -4.72 1.19 8.33
CA GLY A 77 -4.00 0.03 8.85
C GLY A 77 -2.85 0.42 9.78
N MET A 78 -2.13 1.53 9.50
CA MET A 78 -1.10 2.04 10.41
C MET A 78 -1.71 2.51 11.74
N GLN A 79 -2.88 3.15 11.71
CA GLN A 79 -3.59 3.51 12.94
C GLN A 79 -4.03 2.26 13.71
N MET A 80 -4.61 1.26 13.02
CA MET A 80 -4.98 -0.01 13.64
C MET A 80 -3.76 -0.71 14.27
N PHE A 81 -2.62 -0.70 13.58
CA PHE A 81 -1.37 -1.24 14.13
C PHE A 81 -0.98 -0.53 15.43
N ALA A 82 -1.03 0.81 15.44
CA ALA A 82 -0.70 1.61 16.63
C ALA A 82 -1.62 1.28 17.82
N ASP A 83 -2.93 1.18 17.57
CA ASP A 83 -3.95 0.87 18.56
C ASP A 83 -3.75 -0.56 19.12
N LEU A 84 -3.45 -1.54 18.26
CA LEU A 84 -3.16 -2.92 18.66
C LEU A 84 -1.86 -3.03 19.48
N VAL A 85 -0.83 -2.24 19.15
CA VAL A 85 0.41 -2.21 19.95
C VAL A 85 0.13 -1.67 21.35
N GLU A 86 -0.62 -0.57 21.48
CA GLU A 86 -0.98 -0.03 22.80
C GLU A 86 -1.77 -1.07 23.62
N GLU A 87 -2.75 -1.74 23.00
CA GLU A 87 -3.55 -2.78 23.66
C GLU A 87 -2.70 -3.97 24.10
N LYS A 88 -1.92 -4.57 23.18
CA LYS A 88 -1.13 -5.78 23.44
C LYS A 88 0.04 -5.55 24.43
N THR A 89 0.51 -4.31 24.52
CA THR A 89 1.57 -3.92 25.49
C THR A 89 1.00 -3.35 26.79
N ASN A 90 -0.31 -3.37 27.00
CA ASN A 90 -0.99 -2.75 28.14
C ASN A 90 -0.57 -1.28 28.34
N GLY A 91 -0.38 -0.54 27.24
CA GLY A 91 -0.04 0.88 27.22
C GLY A 91 1.44 1.20 27.53
N THR A 92 2.32 0.20 27.60
CA THR A 92 3.77 0.45 27.78
C THR A 92 4.45 0.91 26.48
N VAL A 93 3.84 0.63 25.31
CA VAL A 93 4.28 1.16 24.02
C VAL A 93 3.11 1.90 23.38
N LYS A 94 3.33 3.16 23.01
CA LYS A 94 2.39 4.00 22.28
C LYS A 94 3.02 4.49 20.99
N ILE A 95 2.26 4.48 19.91
CA ILE A 95 2.71 4.91 18.58
C ILE A 95 1.81 6.05 18.10
N GLU A 96 2.42 7.20 17.79
CA GLU A 96 1.76 8.31 17.13
C GLU A 96 2.00 8.23 15.62
N VAL A 97 0.91 8.16 14.83
CA VAL A 97 0.97 8.03 13.37
C VAL A 97 0.91 9.40 12.71
N TYR A 98 1.91 9.73 11.92
CA TYR A 98 2.03 10.97 11.15
C TYR A 98 1.79 10.69 9.68
N LEU A 99 0.68 11.17 9.14
CA LEU A 99 0.22 10.95 7.77
C LEU A 99 0.73 12.02 6.79
N ASP A 100 0.37 11.88 5.50
CA ASP A 100 0.61 12.88 4.44
C ASP A 100 2.08 13.31 4.31
N GLY A 101 3.03 12.45 4.67
CA GLY A 101 4.46 12.77 4.63
C GLY A 101 4.90 13.87 5.58
N MET A 102 4.18 14.09 6.70
CA MET A 102 4.49 15.15 7.67
C MET A 102 5.89 15.05 8.28
N LEU A 103 6.48 13.85 8.34
CA LEU A 103 7.83 13.64 8.90
C LEU A 103 8.93 13.59 7.82
N GLY A 104 8.57 13.75 6.55
CA GLY A 104 9.49 13.77 5.42
C GLY A 104 9.04 12.88 4.25
N THR A 105 9.83 12.87 3.19
CA THR A 105 9.69 11.96 2.06
C THR A 105 10.01 10.52 2.46
N GLU A 106 9.70 9.53 1.62
CA GLU A 106 10.05 8.12 1.91
C GLU A 106 11.56 7.95 2.14
N ASN A 107 12.41 8.54 1.29
CA ASN A 107 13.86 8.43 1.44
C ASN A 107 14.36 9.09 2.73
N GLU A 108 13.84 10.28 3.06
CA GLU A 108 14.21 10.95 4.32
C GLU A 108 13.78 10.12 5.55
N THR A 109 12.63 9.49 5.51
CA THR A 109 12.14 8.66 6.63
C THR A 109 12.89 7.32 6.72
N ILE A 110 13.33 6.74 5.59
CA ILE A 110 14.25 5.58 5.57
C ILE A 110 15.57 5.97 6.27
N ASP A 111 16.17 7.09 5.87
CA ASP A 111 17.42 7.57 6.46
C ASP A 111 17.28 7.85 7.96
N GLN A 112 16.14 8.42 8.38
CA GLN A 112 15.85 8.70 9.80
C GLN A 112 15.70 7.43 10.62
N VAL A 113 15.00 6.40 10.11
CA VAL A 113 14.85 5.10 10.77
C VAL A 113 16.19 4.39 10.85
N HIS A 114 16.98 4.38 9.76
CA HIS A 114 18.33 3.83 9.73
C HIS A 114 19.24 4.51 10.77
N ALA A 115 19.16 5.84 10.89
CA ALA A 115 19.95 6.61 11.85
C ALA A 115 19.42 6.53 13.29
N GLY A 116 18.23 6.00 13.54
CA GLY A 116 17.61 5.93 14.86
C GLY A 116 17.01 7.25 15.35
N THR A 117 16.70 8.19 14.45
CA THR A 117 16.08 9.48 14.75
C THR A 117 14.56 9.49 14.52
N LEU A 118 14.04 8.47 13.84
CA LEU A 118 12.63 8.14 13.70
C LEU A 118 12.44 6.67 14.11
N ASP A 119 11.35 6.37 14.78
CA ASP A 119 11.14 5.05 15.36
C ASP A 119 10.61 4.04 14.32
N LEU A 120 9.57 4.42 13.56
CA LEU A 120 8.94 3.57 12.54
C LEU A 120 8.61 4.37 11.27
N ALA A 121 8.59 3.66 10.15
CA ALA A 121 8.05 4.18 8.90
C ALA A 121 7.40 3.05 8.09
N ARG A 122 6.32 3.35 7.36
CA ARG A 122 5.82 2.49 6.31
C ARG A 122 6.38 2.98 4.99
N ILE A 123 7.11 2.14 4.30
CA ILE A 123 7.89 2.46 3.11
C ILE A 123 7.53 1.50 1.98
N ASN A 124 7.44 2.00 0.75
CA ASN A 124 7.36 1.13 -0.42
C ASN A 124 8.73 0.49 -0.70
N THR A 125 8.77 -0.81 -1.03
CA THR A 125 10.02 -1.52 -1.30
C THR A 125 10.81 -0.94 -2.47
N SER A 126 10.15 -0.23 -3.40
CA SER A 126 10.84 0.48 -4.48
C SER A 126 11.76 1.60 -3.96
N ALA A 127 11.30 2.41 -3.01
CA ALA A 127 12.12 3.45 -2.39
C ALA A 127 13.22 2.81 -1.51
N LEU A 128 12.86 1.77 -0.73
CA LEU A 128 13.79 1.09 0.16
C LEU A 128 14.93 0.38 -0.58
N SER A 129 14.73 -0.01 -1.85
CA SER A 129 15.75 -0.70 -2.65
C SER A 129 17.04 0.09 -2.86
N SER A 130 16.98 1.41 -2.73
CA SER A 130 18.18 2.27 -2.79
C SER A 130 19.08 2.14 -1.55
N THR A 131 18.53 1.70 -0.42
CA THR A 131 19.26 1.50 0.85
C THR A 131 19.53 0.02 1.11
N ALA A 132 18.53 -0.83 0.89
CA ALA A 132 18.59 -2.28 1.09
C ALA A 132 18.32 -2.97 -0.25
N ASP A 133 19.39 -3.37 -0.96
CA ASP A 133 19.30 -3.93 -2.32
C ASP A 133 18.38 -5.16 -2.38
N GLU A 134 18.37 -6.00 -1.34
CA GLU A 134 17.63 -7.26 -1.32
C GLU A 134 16.14 -7.09 -1.58
N VAL A 135 15.52 -5.99 -1.11
CA VAL A 135 14.09 -5.74 -1.34
C VAL A 135 13.78 -5.36 -2.79
N GLY A 136 14.80 -4.94 -3.55
CA GLY A 136 14.67 -4.52 -4.94
C GLY A 136 14.09 -5.60 -5.85
N VAL A 137 14.28 -6.87 -5.53
CA VAL A 137 13.71 -7.98 -6.31
C VAL A 137 12.19 -7.86 -6.47
N PHE A 138 11.48 -7.34 -5.47
CA PHE A 138 10.03 -7.17 -5.50
C PHE A 138 9.57 -5.96 -6.35
N THR A 139 10.53 -5.13 -6.79
CA THR A 139 10.27 -3.98 -7.66
C THR A 139 10.46 -4.32 -9.15
N LEU A 140 11.01 -5.50 -9.46
CA LEU A 140 11.14 -5.91 -10.84
C LEU A 140 9.76 -5.98 -11.53
N PRO A 141 9.63 -5.44 -12.75
CA PRO A 141 8.35 -5.43 -13.45
C PRO A 141 7.88 -6.85 -13.74
N TYR A 142 6.60 -7.11 -13.47
CA TYR A 142 5.95 -8.42 -13.68
C TYR A 142 6.60 -9.59 -12.94
N ILE A 143 7.27 -9.34 -11.79
CA ILE A 143 7.88 -10.40 -10.98
C ILE A 143 6.83 -11.36 -10.39
N PHE A 144 5.68 -10.82 -10.02
CA PHE A 144 4.54 -11.59 -9.52
C PHE A 144 3.53 -11.87 -10.63
N THR A 145 3.02 -13.08 -10.69
CA THR A 145 2.02 -13.52 -11.67
C THR A 145 0.58 -13.37 -11.17
N SER A 146 0.40 -13.26 -9.86
CA SER A 146 -0.89 -13.05 -9.21
C SER A 146 -0.70 -12.50 -7.79
N THR A 147 -1.75 -11.90 -7.23
CA THR A 147 -1.79 -11.47 -5.83
C THR A 147 -1.62 -12.65 -4.87
N GLU A 148 -2.19 -13.82 -5.20
CA GLU A 148 -2.02 -15.03 -4.40
C GLU A 148 -0.57 -15.49 -4.34
N GLN A 149 0.12 -15.56 -5.49
CA GLN A 149 1.55 -15.90 -5.54
C GLN A 149 2.36 -14.86 -4.74
N LYS A 150 2.07 -13.55 -4.92
CA LYS A 150 2.74 -12.49 -4.17
C LYS A 150 2.68 -12.74 -2.66
N TYR A 151 1.50 -13.01 -2.11
CA TYR A 151 1.37 -13.26 -0.67
C TYR A 151 2.07 -14.54 -0.24
N LYS A 152 2.01 -15.63 -1.02
CA LYS A 152 2.78 -16.85 -0.71
C LYS A 152 4.29 -16.58 -0.65
N VAL A 153 4.80 -15.73 -1.53
CA VAL A 153 6.22 -15.33 -1.54
C VAL A 153 6.55 -14.46 -0.32
N LEU A 154 5.75 -13.44 -0.05
CA LEU A 154 6.01 -12.45 1.02
C LEU A 154 5.88 -13.07 2.41
N ASP A 155 4.86 -13.89 2.63
CA ASP A 155 4.61 -14.54 3.92
C ASP A 155 5.45 -15.80 4.12
N GLY A 156 6.04 -16.33 3.03
CA GLY A 156 6.90 -17.50 3.01
C GLY A 156 8.37 -17.21 3.33
N GLU A 157 9.19 -18.24 3.18
CA GLU A 157 10.63 -18.19 3.52
C GLU A 157 11.36 -17.08 2.73
N ILE A 158 11.03 -16.86 1.46
CA ILE A 158 11.65 -15.82 0.61
C ILE A 158 11.46 -14.45 1.23
N GLY A 159 10.22 -14.06 1.50
CA GLY A 159 9.89 -12.75 2.08
C GLY A 159 10.48 -12.60 3.48
N GLN A 160 10.39 -13.62 4.32
CA GLN A 160 10.91 -13.57 5.68
C GLN A 160 12.45 -13.45 5.73
N ASN A 161 13.18 -14.08 4.81
CA ASN A 161 14.61 -13.90 4.70
C ASN A 161 14.98 -12.46 4.28
N ILE A 162 14.22 -11.86 3.36
CA ILE A 162 14.42 -10.47 2.93
C ILE A 162 14.09 -9.49 4.07
N ILE A 163 12.98 -9.67 4.81
CA ILE A 163 12.67 -8.86 6.00
C ILE A 163 13.83 -8.91 7.00
N LYS A 164 14.37 -10.11 7.25
CA LYS A 164 15.46 -10.28 8.21
C LYS A 164 16.77 -9.63 7.75
N SER A 165 17.03 -9.53 6.46
CA SER A 165 18.24 -8.88 5.95
C SER A 165 18.32 -7.40 6.30
N LEU A 166 17.19 -6.74 6.62
CA LEU A 166 17.15 -5.33 7.01
C LEU A 166 17.89 -5.05 8.33
N GLU A 167 18.15 -6.07 9.15
CA GLU A 167 18.98 -5.93 10.34
C GLU A 167 20.41 -5.47 9.99
N ASN A 168 20.92 -5.79 8.80
CA ASN A 168 22.21 -5.33 8.30
C ASN A 168 22.24 -3.80 8.05
N TYR A 169 21.07 -3.19 7.93
CA TYR A 169 20.85 -1.77 7.69
C TYR A 169 20.33 -1.03 8.93
N ASN A 170 20.57 -1.56 10.13
CA ASN A 170 20.08 -1.01 11.40
C ASN A 170 18.55 -0.81 11.42
N MET A 171 17.82 -1.64 10.69
CA MET A 171 16.37 -1.62 10.59
C MET A 171 15.78 -3.00 10.92
N ILE A 172 14.62 -3.01 11.54
CA ILE A 172 13.81 -4.22 11.75
C ILE A 172 12.63 -4.15 10.78
N GLY A 173 12.56 -5.10 9.85
CA GLY A 173 11.34 -5.28 9.07
C GLY A 173 10.29 -6.01 9.92
N LEU A 174 9.08 -5.47 9.96
CA LEU A 174 7.99 -6.04 10.77
C LEU A 174 7.04 -6.87 9.92
N GLU A 175 6.42 -6.30 8.89
CA GLU A 175 5.45 -6.99 8.05
C GLU A 175 5.29 -6.32 6.68
N TYR A 176 4.91 -7.11 5.66
CA TYR A 176 4.56 -6.62 4.32
C TYR A 176 3.10 -6.18 4.25
N TRP A 177 2.87 -5.07 3.55
CA TRP A 177 1.58 -4.44 3.35
C TRP A 177 1.24 -4.38 1.87
N GLU A 178 -0.04 -4.44 1.52
CA GLU A 178 -0.48 -4.32 0.13
C GLU A 178 -0.43 -2.86 -0.34
N SER A 179 0.16 -2.64 -1.52
CA SER A 179 0.23 -1.33 -2.20
C SER A 179 -0.44 -1.33 -3.58
N GLY A 180 -1.15 -2.41 -3.91
CA GLY A 180 -1.85 -2.56 -5.17
C GLY A 180 -0.96 -2.86 -6.37
N SER A 181 -1.60 -3.09 -7.51
CA SER A 181 -0.94 -3.21 -8.81
C SER A 181 -0.85 -1.83 -9.46
N ARG A 182 0.35 -1.46 -9.87
CA ARG A 182 0.66 -0.14 -10.41
C ARG A 182 0.45 -0.11 -11.91
N ASN A 183 -0.15 0.98 -12.36
CA ASN A 183 -0.57 1.23 -13.72
C ASN A 183 -0.25 2.67 -14.10
N PHE A 184 -0.04 2.95 -15.39
CA PHE A 184 0.22 4.31 -15.85
C PHE A 184 -1.03 5.18 -15.85
N TYR A 185 -0.88 6.45 -15.50
CA TYR A 185 -1.90 7.47 -15.73
C TYR A 185 -1.28 8.75 -16.25
N THR A 186 -2.01 9.43 -17.16
CA THR A 186 -1.49 10.57 -17.92
C THR A 186 -2.48 11.72 -17.98
N THR A 187 -1.97 12.94 -18.21
CA THR A 187 -2.75 14.18 -18.24
C THR A 187 -3.45 14.41 -19.58
N GLU A 188 -2.72 14.40 -20.70
CA GLU A 188 -3.22 14.85 -22.00
C GLU A 188 -3.55 13.73 -22.99
N LYS A 189 -2.82 12.63 -22.93
CA LYS A 189 -2.91 11.55 -23.95
C LYS A 189 -2.91 10.19 -23.27
N PRO A 190 -3.79 9.26 -23.70
CA PRO A 190 -3.75 7.91 -23.21
C PRO A 190 -2.50 7.17 -23.70
N ILE A 191 -2.01 6.24 -22.89
CA ILE A 191 -1.06 5.21 -23.31
C ILE A 191 -1.89 4.00 -23.74
N THR A 192 -1.83 3.65 -25.04
CA THR A 192 -2.57 2.52 -25.61
C THR A 192 -1.63 1.39 -26.05
N CYS A 193 -0.35 1.67 -26.17
CA CYS A 193 0.74 0.74 -26.48
C CYS A 193 2.07 1.35 -26.05
N VAL A 194 3.14 0.55 -26.02
CA VAL A 194 4.49 1.01 -25.63
C VAL A 194 4.97 2.20 -26.46
N ALA A 195 4.64 2.24 -27.77
CA ALA A 195 5.08 3.32 -28.64
C ALA A 195 4.53 4.71 -28.25
N ASP A 196 3.40 4.77 -27.54
CA ASP A 196 2.80 6.04 -27.09
C ASP A 196 3.61 6.69 -25.96
N MET A 197 4.40 5.90 -25.23
CA MET A 197 5.25 6.40 -24.14
C MET A 197 6.44 7.22 -24.61
N LYS A 198 6.78 7.13 -25.89
CA LYS A 198 7.97 7.78 -26.44
C LYS A 198 7.96 9.29 -26.22
N GLY A 199 8.96 9.76 -25.44
CA GLY A 199 9.17 11.16 -25.17
C GLY A 199 8.27 11.75 -24.06
N MET A 200 7.40 10.95 -23.45
CA MET A 200 6.66 11.34 -22.25
C MET A 200 7.61 11.43 -21.06
N LYS A 201 7.34 12.37 -20.16
CA LYS A 201 7.97 12.46 -18.85
C LYS A 201 7.10 11.76 -17.85
N ILE A 202 7.50 10.58 -17.42
CA ILE A 202 6.75 9.76 -16.48
C ILE A 202 7.42 9.82 -15.11
N ARG A 203 6.67 10.25 -14.10
CA ARG A 203 7.14 10.22 -12.73
C ARG A 203 7.22 8.77 -12.24
N VAL A 204 8.30 8.47 -11.55
CA VAL A 204 8.49 7.23 -10.81
C VAL A 204 8.95 7.51 -9.38
N GLN A 205 8.89 6.49 -8.53
CA GLN A 205 9.58 6.52 -7.25
C GLN A 205 11.10 6.63 -7.48
N GLU A 206 11.81 7.11 -6.50
CA GLU A 206 13.28 7.25 -6.52
C GLU A 206 13.95 5.88 -6.37
N SER A 207 13.84 5.06 -7.42
CA SER A 207 14.34 3.70 -7.53
C SER A 207 14.99 3.49 -8.89
N ASP A 208 16.23 3.00 -8.91
CA ASP A 208 16.96 2.72 -10.14
C ASP A 208 16.22 1.69 -11.03
N ILE A 209 15.54 0.74 -10.40
CA ILE A 209 14.73 -0.27 -11.09
C ILE A 209 13.54 0.38 -11.81
N ALA A 210 12.82 1.28 -11.13
CA ALA A 210 11.69 1.99 -11.71
C ALA A 210 12.13 2.96 -12.82
N ILE A 211 13.25 3.67 -12.63
CA ILE A 211 13.85 4.54 -13.65
C ILE A 211 14.20 3.72 -14.91
N LYS A 212 14.90 2.62 -14.74
CA LYS A 212 15.31 1.73 -15.83
C LYS A 212 14.12 1.18 -16.62
N MET A 213 13.06 0.77 -15.93
CA MET A 213 11.84 0.29 -16.56
C MET A 213 11.23 1.34 -17.50
N ILE A 214 11.08 2.59 -17.04
CA ILE A 214 10.52 3.68 -17.85
C ILE A 214 11.38 3.99 -19.07
N GLU A 215 12.70 3.99 -18.90
CA GLU A 215 13.65 4.22 -20.01
C GLU A 215 13.54 3.11 -21.08
N MET A 216 13.37 1.84 -20.66
CA MET A 216 13.19 0.72 -21.58
C MET A 216 11.85 0.79 -22.31
N LEU A 217 10.82 1.37 -21.73
CA LEU A 217 9.55 1.67 -22.38
C LEU A 217 9.60 2.91 -23.31
N GLY A 218 10.75 3.59 -23.38
CA GLY A 218 11.01 4.72 -24.28
C GLY A 218 10.55 6.08 -23.77
N ALA A 219 10.10 6.18 -22.52
CA ALA A 219 9.79 7.43 -21.85
C ALA A 219 10.99 8.00 -21.09
N ALA A 220 10.90 9.25 -20.66
CA ALA A 220 11.87 9.89 -19.78
C ALA A 220 11.40 9.69 -18.33
N ALA A 221 12.15 8.94 -17.54
CA ALA A 221 11.89 8.80 -16.12
C ALA A 221 12.15 10.13 -15.39
N THR A 222 11.25 10.49 -14.50
CA THR A 222 11.36 11.69 -13.65
C THR A 222 11.19 11.24 -12.19
N PRO A 223 12.27 10.82 -11.52
CA PRO A 223 12.21 10.47 -10.10
C PRO A 223 11.76 11.68 -9.29
N MET A 224 10.79 11.48 -8.41
CA MET A 224 10.17 12.57 -7.65
C MET A 224 9.49 12.00 -6.41
N SER A 225 9.55 12.74 -5.29
CA SER A 225 8.83 12.37 -4.07
C SER A 225 7.32 12.29 -4.30
N TYR A 226 6.61 11.47 -3.50
CA TYR A 226 5.19 11.25 -3.67
C TYR A 226 4.36 12.54 -3.51
N ASN A 227 4.72 13.37 -2.55
CA ASN A 227 4.01 14.61 -2.22
C ASN A 227 4.07 15.66 -3.34
N GLU A 228 4.99 15.53 -4.29
CA GLU A 228 5.16 16.47 -5.41
C GLU A 228 4.38 16.06 -6.66
N VAL A 229 3.86 14.81 -6.72
CA VAL A 229 3.27 14.23 -7.94
C VAL A 229 2.06 15.01 -8.41
N TYR A 230 1.11 15.33 -7.52
CA TYR A 230 -0.09 16.13 -7.90
C TYR A 230 0.29 17.45 -8.55
N GLN A 231 1.21 18.19 -7.92
CA GLN A 231 1.71 19.46 -8.42
C GLN A 231 2.45 19.30 -9.75
N GLY A 232 3.27 18.26 -9.87
CA GLY A 232 4.01 17.94 -11.10
C GLY A 232 3.09 17.67 -12.28
N LEU A 233 2.00 16.91 -12.08
CA LEU A 233 0.96 16.66 -13.06
C LEU A 233 0.20 17.95 -13.41
N GLN A 234 -0.23 18.71 -12.40
CA GLN A 234 -1.02 19.93 -12.58
C GLN A 234 -0.26 21.01 -13.36
N THR A 235 1.04 21.13 -13.15
CA THR A 235 1.88 22.16 -13.80
C THR A 235 2.51 21.70 -15.10
N GLY A 236 2.38 20.40 -15.48
CA GLY A 236 2.98 19.84 -16.69
C GLY A 236 4.50 19.64 -16.59
N VAL A 237 5.05 19.59 -15.37
CA VAL A 237 6.45 19.16 -15.14
C VAL A 237 6.62 17.71 -15.55
N ILE A 238 5.60 16.88 -15.31
CA ILE A 238 5.46 15.50 -15.76
C ILE A 238 4.19 15.34 -16.59
N ASP A 239 4.22 14.46 -17.60
CA ASP A 239 3.09 14.15 -18.46
C ASP A 239 2.21 13.04 -17.87
N GLY A 240 2.76 12.27 -16.95
CA GLY A 240 2.08 11.16 -16.28
C GLY A 240 2.89 10.63 -15.11
N ALA A 241 2.27 9.67 -14.43
CA ALA A 241 2.89 8.91 -13.34
C ALA A 241 2.32 7.48 -13.35
N GLU A 242 2.64 6.70 -12.33
CA GLU A 242 2.15 5.34 -12.17
C GLU A 242 1.80 5.06 -10.71
N ASN A 243 0.71 4.36 -10.47
CA ASN A 243 0.29 3.89 -9.16
C ASN A 243 -0.93 2.96 -9.28
N ASP A 244 -1.40 2.44 -8.16
CA ASP A 244 -2.66 1.70 -8.01
C ASP A 244 -3.88 2.65 -7.98
N PHE A 245 -5.09 2.07 -8.12
CA PHE A 245 -6.33 2.86 -8.12
C PHE A 245 -6.60 3.59 -6.80
N VAL A 246 -6.28 2.95 -5.67
CA VAL A 246 -6.55 3.54 -4.35
C VAL A 246 -5.71 4.79 -4.16
N SER A 247 -4.40 4.70 -4.41
CA SER A 247 -3.48 5.84 -4.33
C SER A 247 -3.82 6.93 -5.36
N TYR A 248 -4.18 6.54 -6.60
CA TYR A 248 -4.59 7.46 -7.65
C TYR A 248 -5.83 8.26 -7.26
N TYR A 249 -6.80 7.61 -6.59
CA TYR A 249 -8.02 8.25 -6.09
C TYR A 249 -7.78 9.09 -4.84
N THR A 250 -7.22 8.49 -3.77
CA THR A 250 -7.10 9.15 -2.46
C THR A 250 -6.15 10.34 -2.47
N SER A 251 -5.13 10.36 -3.35
CA SER A 251 -4.22 11.49 -3.53
C SER A 251 -4.70 12.51 -4.57
N GLY A 252 -5.90 12.34 -5.10
CA GLY A 252 -6.49 13.28 -6.05
C GLY A 252 -5.84 13.33 -7.43
N HIS A 253 -4.91 12.42 -7.76
CA HIS A 253 -4.21 12.44 -9.05
C HIS A 253 -5.18 12.33 -10.23
N TYR A 254 -6.32 11.66 -10.04
CA TYR A 254 -7.41 11.55 -11.01
C TYR A 254 -8.01 12.90 -11.44
N GLU A 255 -7.85 13.95 -10.65
CA GLU A 255 -8.36 15.28 -10.98
C GLU A 255 -7.59 15.91 -12.15
N VAL A 256 -6.29 15.68 -12.21
CA VAL A 256 -5.34 16.29 -13.13
C VAL A 256 -4.85 15.34 -14.22
N ALA A 257 -4.89 14.03 -14.02
CA ALA A 257 -4.50 12.99 -14.99
C ALA A 257 -5.69 12.06 -15.25
N LYS A 258 -6.35 12.19 -16.39
CA LYS A 258 -7.66 11.57 -16.69
C LYS A 258 -7.59 10.24 -17.42
N TYR A 259 -6.43 9.83 -17.90
CA TYR A 259 -6.25 8.58 -18.64
C TYR A 259 -5.50 7.59 -17.77
N TYR A 260 -6.12 6.45 -17.46
CA TYR A 260 -5.55 5.40 -16.63
C TYR A 260 -5.42 4.12 -17.42
N THR A 261 -4.19 3.63 -17.64
CA THR A 261 -3.87 2.50 -18.53
C THR A 261 -3.61 1.24 -17.72
N LEU A 262 -4.38 0.19 -17.97
CA LEU A 262 -4.31 -1.08 -17.24
C LEU A 262 -3.19 -1.98 -17.82
N ASP A 263 -1.96 -1.67 -17.50
CA ASP A 263 -0.79 -2.46 -17.90
C ASP A 263 -0.22 -3.33 -16.77
N GLY A 264 -0.47 -2.97 -15.50
CA GLY A 264 -0.12 -3.79 -14.34
C GLY A 264 1.37 -4.09 -14.22
N HIS A 265 2.22 -3.13 -14.56
CA HIS A 265 3.67 -3.36 -14.74
C HIS A 265 4.42 -3.74 -13.46
N MET A 266 3.96 -3.32 -12.30
CA MET A 266 4.58 -3.63 -11.00
C MET A 266 3.55 -3.80 -9.89
N ALA A 267 3.90 -4.59 -8.88
CA ALA A 267 3.11 -4.73 -7.66
C ALA A 267 4.03 -4.84 -6.41
N PRO A 268 4.95 -3.86 -6.22
CA PRO A 268 5.86 -3.88 -5.08
C PRO A 268 5.08 -3.75 -3.78
N PRO A 269 5.36 -4.58 -2.76
CA PRO A 269 4.73 -4.42 -1.46
C PRO A 269 5.25 -3.16 -0.77
N ALA A 270 4.47 -2.65 0.18
CA ALA A 270 5.03 -1.79 1.21
C ALA A 270 5.59 -2.66 2.36
N LEU A 271 6.41 -2.06 3.19
CA LEU A 271 7.03 -2.70 4.34
C LEU A 271 6.97 -1.74 5.53
N LEU A 272 6.51 -2.24 6.68
CA LEU A 272 6.63 -1.53 7.94
C LEU A 272 8.00 -1.82 8.53
N ILE A 273 8.81 -0.77 8.68
CA ILE A 273 10.16 -0.84 9.24
C ILE A 273 10.22 -0.10 10.57
N MET A 274 11.11 -0.55 11.45
CA MET A 274 11.39 0.04 12.75
C MET A 274 12.89 0.22 12.94
N SER A 275 13.30 1.27 13.63
CA SER A 275 14.70 1.46 14.03
C SER A 275 15.16 0.33 14.95
N LYS A 276 16.25 -0.32 14.57
CA LYS A 276 16.88 -1.36 15.39
C LYS A 276 17.39 -0.81 16.72
N THR A 277 17.80 0.46 16.74
CA THR A 277 18.24 1.15 17.98
C THR A 277 17.14 1.15 19.03
N VAL A 278 15.91 1.49 18.65
CA VAL A 278 14.76 1.50 19.57
C VAL A 278 14.31 0.06 19.90
N TRP A 279 14.29 -0.80 18.89
CA TRP A 279 13.92 -2.21 19.04
C TRP A 279 14.75 -2.95 20.07
N ASP A 280 16.07 -2.76 20.04
CA ASP A 280 17.01 -3.44 20.95
C ASP A 280 16.87 -2.99 22.42
N GLU A 281 16.19 -1.87 22.70
CA GLU A 281 15.88 -1.38 24.05
C GLU A 281 14.59 -1.97 24.62
N MET A 282 13.78 -2.63 23.79
CA MET A 282 12.48 -3.20 24.17
C MET A 282 12.63 -4.57 24.80
N SER A 283 11.72 -4.89 25.69
CA SER A 283 11.59 -6.26 26.22
C SER A 283 11.13 -7.23 25.12
N GLU A 284 11.42 -8.52 25.31
CA GLU A 284 10.94 -9.58 24.41
C GLU A 284 9.40 -9.59 24.31
N ASN A 285 8.68 -9.29 25.39
CA ASN A 285 7.22 -9.18 25.40
C ASN A 285 6.74 -8.04 24.50
N GLN A 286 7.36 -6.86 24.58
CA GLN A 286 7.02 -5.72 23.73
C GLN A 286 7.34 -6.01 22.25
N GLN A 287 8.48 -6.60 21.96
CA GLN A 287 8.88 -7.00 20.61
C GLN A 287 7.87 -8.00 20.00
N ASN A 288 7.45 -9.00 20.77
CA ASN A 288 6.47 -9.99 20.33
C ASN A 288 5.10 -9.33 20.09
N ALA A 289 4.64 -8.47 21.00
CA ALA A 289 3.40 -7.73 20.86
C ALA A 289 3.37 -6.86 19.58
N ILE A 290 4.47 -6.17 19.28
CA ILE A 290 4.62 -5.35 18.06
C ILE A 290 4.56 -6.23 16.81
N ARG A 291 5.23 -7.39 16.79
CA ARG A 291 5.17 -8.32 15.64
C ARG A 291 3.77 -8.89 15.44
N GLU A 292 3.08 -9.27 16.51
CA GLU A 292 1.71 -9.75 16.43
C GLU A 292 0.75 -8.67 15.93
N ALA A 293 0.87 -7.44 16.45
CA ALA A 293 0.07 -6.30 16.00
C ALA A 293 0.30 -5.98 14.52
N ALA A 294 1.56 -5.98 14.06
CA ALA A 294 1.91 -5.74 12.66
C ALA A 294 1.26 -6.78 11.73
N LYS A 295 1.33 -8.05 12.10
CA LYS A 295 0.72 -9.14 11.34
C LYS A 295 -0.81 -9.04 11.30
N GLU A 296 -1.44 -8.77 12.43
CA GLU A 296 -2.91 -8.65 12.52
C GLU A 296 -3.41 -7.47 11.69
N ALA A 297 -2.77 -6.30 11.81
CA ALA A 297 -3.12 -5.12 11.05
C ALA A 297 -2.87 -5.30 9.54
N ALA A 298 -1.79 -5.99 9.13
CA ALA A 298 -1.52 -6.28 7.72
C ALA A 298 -2.59 -7.18 7.09
N VAL A 299 -3.09 -8.18 7.81
CA VAL A 299 -4.20 -9.05 7.32
C VAL A 299 -5.45 -8.22 7.04
N TRP A 300 -5.81 -7.31 7.95
CA TRP A 300 -6.94 -6.41 7.75
C TRP A 300 -6.71 -5.47 6.56
N GLN A 301 -5.51 -4.87 6.48
CA GLN A 301 -5.18 -3.88 5.46
C GLN A 301 -5.20 -4.49 4.05
N ARG A 302 -4.65 -5.70 3.86
CA ARG A 302 -4.68 -6.40 2.56
C ARG A 302 -6.12 -6.53 2.06
N LYS A 303 -7.02 -6.97 2.94
CA LYS A 303 -8.44 -7.07 2.58
C LYS A 303 -9.08 -5.70 2.31
N ALA A 304 -8.81 -4.72 3.15
CA ALA A 304 -9.35 -3.37 2.96
C ALA A 304 -8.85 -2.75 1.65
N MET A 305 -7.59 -3.02 1.27
CA MET A 305 -7.01 -2.57 0.02
C MET A 305 -7.69 -3.21 -1.19
N ASP A 306 -7.92 -4.53 -1.17
CA ASP A 306 -8.61 -5.25 -2.23
C ASP A 306 -10.04 -4.73 -2.42
N ASP A 307 -10.79 -4.56 -1.32
CA ASP A 307 -12.17 -4.04 -1.34
C ASP A 307 -12.20 -2.60 -1.91
N TYR A 308 -11.24 -1.75 -1.54
CA TYR A 308 -11.21 -0.35 -1.94
C TYR A 308 -10.64 -0.11 -3.36
N GLN A 309 -9.88 -1.05 -3.92
CA GLN A 309 -9.41 -1.00 -5.31
C GLN A 309 -10.58 -0.94 -6.30
N GLU A 310 -11.57 -1.82 -6.14
CA GLU A 310 -12.76 -1.84 -6.99
C GLU A 310 -13.63 -0.59 -6.83
N GLU A 311 -13.78 -0.11 -5.58
CA GLU A 311 -14.52 1.11 -5.28
C GLU A 311 -13.81 2.33 -5.91
N SER A 312 -12.51 2.47 -5.71
CA SER A 312 -11.71 3.57 -6.27
C SER A 312 -11.78 3.59 -7.80
N ARG A 313 -11.74 2.43 -8.46
CA ARG A 313 -11.93 2.34 -9.92
C ARG A 313 -13.28 2.92 -10.34
N LYS A 314 -14.37 2.54 -9.68
CA LYS A 314 -15.72 3.06 -9.98
C LYS A 314 -15.80 4.57 -9.75
N LEU A 315 -15.25 5.03 -8.64
CA LEU A 315 -15.24 6.46 -8.28
C LEU A 315 -14.50 7.31 -9.31
N VAL A 316 -13.33 6.89 -9.78
CA VAL A 316 -12.58 7.66 -10.80
C VAL A 316 -13.27 7.62 -12.16
N GLU A 317 -13.92 6.51 -12.55
CA GLU A 317 -14.75 6.43 -13.77
C GLU A 317 -15.94 7.42 -13.69
N GLU A 318 -16.63 7.50 -12.54
CA GLU A 318 -17.72 8.46 -12.30
C GLU A 318 -17.21 9.93 -12.34
N LYS A 319 -15.95 10.17 -11.99
CA LYS A 319 -15.28 11.47 -12.11
C LYS A 319 -14.77 11.77 -13.52
N GLY A 320 -15.09 10.91 -14.49
CA GLY A 320 -14.80 11.10 -15.92
C GLY A 320 -13.39 10.67 -16.31
N CYS A 321 -12.70 9.86 -15.53
CA CYS A 321 -11.46 9.23 -15.95
C CYS A 321 -11.75 8.13 -17.00
N GLN A 322 -10.84 7.98 -17.95
CA GLN A 322 -10.91 6.97 -18.97
C GLN A 322 -9.97 5.83 -18.62
N ILE A 323 -10.54 4.65 -18.43
CA ILE A 323 -9.78 3.44 -18.18
C ILE A 323 -9.44 2.80 -19.53
N ILE A 324 -8.16 2.61 -19.78
CA ILE A 324 -7.61 2.14 -21.07
C ILE A 324 -7.14 0.70 -20.88
N GLU A 325 -7.80 -0.23 -21.52
CA GLU A 325 -7.34 -1.63 -21.58
C GLU A 325 -6.27 -1.78 -22.65
N VAL A 326 -5.16 -2.44 -22.32
CA VAL A 326 -4.02 -2.66 -23.22
C VAL A 326 -3.62 -4.13 -23.23
N ASP A 327 -2.81 -4.52 -24.20
CA ASP A 327 -2.10 -5.80 -24.16
C ASP A 327 -0.88 -5.67 -23.23
N ALA A 328 -1.05 -6.05 -21.96
CA ALA A 328 0.02 -6.01 -20.97
C ALA A 328 1.27 -6.81 -21.42
N LYS A 329 1.09 -7.81 -22.30
CA LYS A 329 2.22 -8.57 -22.83
C LYS A 329 3.17 -7.73 -23.65
N GLU A 330 2.70 -6.73 -24.38
CA GLU A 330 3.56 -5.79 -25.14
C GLU A 330 4.52 -5.06 -24.19
N PHE A 331 4.00 -4.58 -23.05
CA PHE A 331 4.80 -3.90 -22.02
C PHE A 331 5.76 -4.87 -21.33
N GLN A 332 5.27 -6.06 -20.98
CA GLN A 332 6.09 -7.12 -20.36
C GLN A 332 7.27 -7.51 -21.26
N ASP A 333 7.03 -7.75 -22.55
CA ASP A 333 8.07 -8.13 -23.52
C ASP A 333 9.11 -7.00 -23.69
N ALA A 334 8.69 -5.72 -23.63
CA ALA A 334 9.57 -4.58 -23.76
C ALA A 334 10.56 -4.46 -22.59
N VAL A 335 10.14 -4.84 -21.35
CA VAL A 335 10.98 -4.75 -20.15
C VAL A 335 11.62 -6.07 -19.75
N ALA A 336 11.28 -7.19 -20.40
CA ALA A 336 11.82 -8.51 -20.06
C ALA A 336 13.37 -8.58 -20.05
N PRO A 337 14.11 -7.91 -20.96
CA PRO A 337 15.57 -7.91 -20.92
C PRO A 337 16.16 -7.31 -19.65
N MET A 338 15.40 -6.49 -18.92
CA MET A 338 15.85 -5.87 -17.68
C MET A 338 16.31 -6.86 -16.62
N TYR A 339 15.75 -8.05 -16.62
CA TYR A 339 16.12 -9.12 -15.67
C TYR A 339 17.59 -9.54 -15.77
N GLU A 340 18.20 -9.38 -16.95
CA GLU A 340 19.62 -9.68 -17.17
C GLU A 340 20.56 -8.65 -16.52
N ASP A 341 20.06 -7.44 -16.25
CA ASP A 341 20.80 -6.35 -15.63
C ASP A 341 20.91 -6.52 -14.10
N TYR A 342 20.15 -7.46 -13.51
CA TYR A 342 20.10 -7.73 -12.06
C TYR A 342 20.50 -9.17 -11.71
N PRO A 343 21.73 -9.60 -12.04
CA PRO A 343 22.19 -10.96 -11.80
C PRO A 343 22.22 -11.36 -10.32
N GLN A 344 22.31 -10.37 -9.41
CA GLN A 344 22.26 -10.60 -7.96
C GLN A 344 20.92 -11.16 -7.49
N TYR A 345 19.83 -10.88 -8.19
CA TYR A 345 18.49 -11.38 -7.84
C TYR A 345 18.15 -12.72 -8.48
N LYS A 346 19.03 -13.27 -9.34
CA LYS A 346 18.71 -14.44 -10.16
C LYS A 346 18.17 -15.63 -9.33
N GLU A 347 18.82 -15.94 -8.23
CA GLU A 347 18.41 -17.07 -7.38
C GLU A 347 17.01 -16.83 -6.77
N VAL A 348 16.77 -15.62 -6.25
CA VAL A 348 15.49 -15.26 -5.64
C VAL A 348 14.39 -15.19 -6.70
N ILE A 349 14.68 -14.68 -7.90
CA ILE A 349 13.74 -14.68 -9.04
C ILE A 349 13.33 -16.13 -9.39
N ASP A 350 14.30 -17.05 -9.48
CA ASP A 350 14.02 -18.45 -9.79
C ASP A 350 13.16 -19.10 -8.68
N GLN A 351 13.39 -18.75 -7.41
CA GLN A 351 12.58 -19.19 -6.27
C GLN A 351 11.15 -18.61 -6.34
N ILE A 352 11.00 -17.31 -6.59
CA ILE A 352 9.67 -16.66 -6.73
C ILE A 352 8.85 -17.32 -7.84
N ARG A 353 9.47 -17.56 -8.99
CA ARG A 353 8.82 -18.21 -10.14
C ARG A 353 8.42 -19.66 -9.90
N ALA A 354 9.02 -20.33 -8.92
CA ALA A 354 8.69 -21.69 -8.53
C ALA A 354 7.52 -21.77 -7.53
N VAL A 355 7.08 -20.64 -6.97
CA VAL A 355 5.91 -20.58 -6.08
C VAL A 355 4.64 -20.60 -6.94
N GLU A 356 3.80 -21.64 -6.75
CA GLU A 356 2.51 -21.83 -7.43
C GLU A 356 1.34 -21.17 -6.68
#